data_ceef8dd0152cde3708b1425da8704422
#
_entry.id   ceef8dd0152cde3708b1425da8704422
#
_cell.length_a   1.000
_cell.length_b   1.000
_cell.length_c   1.000
_cell.angle_alpha   90.00
_cell.angle_beta   90.00
_cell.angle_gamma   90.00
#
_symmetry.space_group_name_H-M   'P 1'
#
loop_
_entity.id
_entity.type
_entity.pdbx_description
1 polymer ?
#
loop_
_entity_poly.entity_id
_entity_poly.type
_entity_poly.pdbx_seq_one_letter_code
_entity_poly.pdbx_strand_id
1 'polypeptide(L)'
;MFDVLNEVGIIAQLSRTLLESRLEGGLTQQHFGVLNHLVRLGDGRAPLEVARAFQVPKTSMSHTLAGLEKRGLIRMLPNPADGRGKLIYLNDEGRKLREHAVTAIVPDVLALIPQFGADDANTMLPLLRKLRVLLDDARDPR
;
A
#
# COMPACT_ATOMS: atom_id res chain seq x y z
N MET A 1 -24.93 -3.48 -7.05
CA MET A 1 -23.51 -3.14 -7.36
C MET A 1 -23.09 -1.82 -6.74
N PHE A 2 -23.88 -0.74 -6.86
CA PHE A 2 -23.56 0.55 -6.23
C PHE A 2 -23.32 0.42 -4.72
N ASP A 3 -24.21 -0.25 -4.00
CA ASP A 3 -24.08 -0.44 -2.53
C ASP A 3 -22.81 -1.20 -2.15
N VAL A 4 -22.38 -2.17 -2.96
CA VAL A 4 -21.11 -2.88 -2.77
C VAL A 4 -19.93 -1.91 -2.88
N LEU A 5 -19.91 -1.04 -3.89
CA LEU A 5 -18.83 -0.05 -4.05
C LEU A 5 -18.86 0.99 -2.94
N ASN A 6 -20.04 1.38 -2.47
CA ASN A 6 -20.21 2.28 -1.34
C ASN A 6 -19.63 1.68 -0.04
N GLU A 7 -19.99 0.42 0.27
CA GLU A 7 -19.42 -0.29 1.43
C GLU A 7 -17.90 -0.45 1.34
N VAL A 8 -17.37 -0.82 0.16
CA VAL A 8 -15.93 -0.89 -0.07
C VAL A 8 -15.25 0.46 0.22
N GLY A 9 -15.86 1.57 -0.20
CA GLY A 9 -15.36 2.92 0.07
C GLY A 9 -15.32 3.25 1.57
N ILE A 10 -16.40 2.93 2.30
CA ILE A 10 -16.49 3.13 3.76
C ILE A 10 -15.45 2.27 4.47
N ILE A 11 -15.36 0.99 4.13
CA ILE A 11 -14.38 0.05 4.72
C ILE A 11 -12.95 0.54 4.45
N ALA A 12 -12.66 1.01 3.24
CA ALA A 12 -11.35 1.54 2.89
C ALA A 12 -10.98 2.76 3.76
N GLN A 13 -11.94 3.67 4.01
CA GLN A 13 -11.71 4.82 4.88
C GLN A 13 -11.47 4.41 6.35
N LEU A 14 -12.27 3.48 6.88
CA LEU A 14 -12.12 2.98 8.25
C LEU A 14 -10.79 2.22 8.41
N SER A 15 -10.43 1.39 7.45
CA SER A 15 -9.16 0.64 7.43
C SER A 15 -7.96 1.58 7.38
N ARG A 16 -8.06 2.67 6.60
CA ARG A 16 -7.02 3.72 6.56
C ARG A 16 -6.84 4.37 7.93
N THR A 17 -7.93 4.81 8.54
CA THR A 17 -7.89 5.46 9.86
C THR A 17 -7.28 4.55 10.91
N LEU A 18 -7.64 3.26 10.92
CA LEU A 18 -7.08 2.28 11.83
C LEU A 18 -5.57 2.12 11.60
N LEU A 19 -5.13 1.89 10.38
CA LEU A 19 -3.72 1.73 10.04
C LEU A 19 -2.92 2.98 10.44
N GLU A 20 -3.37 4.16 10.06
CA GLU A 20 -2.68 5.42 10.33
C GLU A 20 -2.58 5.74 11.82
N SER A 21 -3.55 5.28 12.64
CA SER A 21 -3.47 5.39 14.10
C SER A 21 -2.35 4.54 14.72
N ARG A 22 -1.82 3.56 13.99
CA ARG A 22 -0.71 2.68 14.40
C ARG A 22 0.63 3.06 13.75
N LEU A 23 0.62 4.03 12.83
CA LEU A 23 1.84 4.54 12.21
C LEU A 23 2.41 5.68 13.02
N GLU A 24 3.73 5.67 13.22
CA GLU A 24 4.46 6.72 13.93
C GLU A 24 4.94 7.81 12.96
N GLY A 25 5.27 9.00 13.52
CA GLY A 25 5.95 10.06 12.79
C GLY A 25 5.13 10.71 11.67
N GLY A 26 3.80 10.66 11.72
CA GLY A 26 2.93 11.28 10.71
C GLY A 26 2.95 10.57 9.35
N LEU A 27 3.35 9.31 9.32
CA LEU A 27 3.28 8.47 8.13
C LEU A 27 1.82 8.18 7.77
N THR A 28 1.54 8.17 6.47
CA THR A 28 0.22 7.87 5.92
C THR A 28 0.13 6.43 5.44
N GLN A 29 -1.09 5.96 5.16
CA GLN A 29 -1.31 4.68 4.51
C GLN A 29 -0.53 4.56 3.18
N GLN A 30 -0.37 5.64 2.44
CA GLN A 30 0.39 5.62 1.19
C GLN A 30 1.89 5.40 1.42
N HIS A 31 2.47 6.01 2.45
CA HIS A 31 3.85 5.74 2.86
C HIS A 31 4.05 4.26 3.23
N PHE A 32 3.18 3.74 4.11
CA PHE A 32 3.20 2.32 4.47
C PHE A 32 3.02 1.41 3.26
N GLY A 33 2.08 1.75 2.37
CA GLY A 33 1.80 1.01 1.15
C GLY A 33 3.04 0.84 0.27
N VAL A 34 3.82 1.90 0.07
CA VAL A 34 5.09 1.84 -0.69
C VAL A 34 6.08 0.89 -0.03
N LEU A 35 6.31 1.02 1.28
CA LEU A 35 7.21 0.12 2.01
C LEU A 35 6.76 -1.35 1.89
N ASN A 36 5.47 -1.60 2.09
CA ASN A 36 4.88 -2.93 1.96
C ASN A 36 4.98 -3.50 0.53
N HIS A 37 4.83 -2.66 -0.48
CA HIS A 37 4.99 -3.03 -1.90
C HIS A 37 6.43 -3.49 -2.18
N LEU A 38 7.43 -2.74 -1.72
CA LEU A 38 8.84 -3.09 -1.88
C LEU A 38 9.21 -4.38 -1.13
N VAL A 39 8.66 -4.60 0.06
CA VAL A 39 8.86 -5.87 0.81
C VAL A 39 8.29 -7.06 0.05
N ARG A 40 7.09 -6.91 -0.53
CA ARG A 40 6.39 -8.01 -1.20
C ARG A 40 6.89 -8.32 -2.60
N LEU A 41 7.25 -7.30 -3.36
CA LEU A 41 7.55 -7.42 -4.79
C LEU A 41 9.04 -7.16 -5.12
N GLY A 42 9.83 -6.74 -4.13
CA GLY A 42 11.26 -6.50 -4.27
C GLY A 42 11.63 -5.07 -4.62
N ASP A 43 12.88 -4.76 -4.43
CA ASP A 43 13.54 -3.49 -4.68
C ASP A 43 13.78 -3.22 -6.19
N GLY A 44 14.32 -2.03 -6.49
CA GLY A 44 14.68 -1.65 -7.84
C GLY A 44 13.48 -1.29 -8.71
N ARG A 45 12.42 -0.77 -8.10
CA ARG A 45 11.20 -0.35 -8.81
C ARG A 45 11.29 1.09 -9.27
N ALA A 46 10.81 1.36 -10.50
CA ALA A 46 10.71 2.72 -10.98
C ALA A 46 9.53 3.46 -10.33
N PRO A 47 9.68 4.77 -10.00
CA PRO A 47 8.59 5.56 -9.39
C PRO A 47 7.28 5.53 -10.19
N LEU A 48 7.36 5.52 -11.52
CA LEU A 48 6.17 5.46 -12.37
C LEU A 48 5.46 4.10 -12.27
N GLU A 49 6.21 3.01 -12.16
CA GLU A 49 5.67 1.67 -11.93
C GLU A 49 4.88 1.62 -10.62
N VAL A 50 5.46 2.15 -9.53
CA VAL A 50 4.81 2.20 -8.23
C VAL A 50 3.58 3.11 -8.26
N ALA A 51 3.66 4.28 -8.89
CA ALA A 51 2.52 5.19 -9.04
C ALA A 51 1.33 4.52 -9.77
N ARG A 52 1.60 3.77 -10.82
CA ARG A 52 0.59 2.98 -11.55
C ARG A 52 -0.01 1.88 -10.69
N ALA A 53 0.81 1.13 -9.96
CA ALA A 53 0.34 0.08 -9.05
C ALA A 53 -0.59 0.62 -7.95
N PHE A 54 -0.32 1.82 -7.46
CA PHE A 54 -1.15 2.52 -6.46
C PHE A 54 -2.28 3.37 -7.06
N GLN A 55 -2.33 3.48 -8.39
CA GLN A 55 -3.33 4.27 -9.10
C GLN A 55 -3.38 5.73 -8.67
N VAL A 56 -2.21 6.30 -8.41
CA VAL A 56 -2.06 7.70 -8.02
C VAL A 56 -1.28 8.48 -9.09
N PRO A 57 -1.47 9.80 -9.18
CA PRO A 57 -0.67 10.65 -10.06
C PRO A 57 0.83 10.54 -9.74
N LYS A 58 1.68 10.66 -10.76
CA LYS A 58 3.13 10.67 -10.61
C LYS A 58 3.61 11.71 -9.59
N THR A 59 2.99 12.88 -9.58
CA THR A 59 3.32 13.97 -8.63
C THR A 59 3.03 13.59 -7.19
N SER A 60 1.90 12.93 -6.94
CA SER A 60 1.53 12.41 -5.61
C SER A 60 2.53 11.33 -5.14
N MET A 61 2.88 10.39 -6.01
CA MET A 61 3.89 9.37 -5.69
C MET A 61 5.26 9.99 -5.44
N SER A 62 5.69 10.96 -6.23
CA SER A 62 6.96 11.66 -6.04
C SER A 62 7.02 12.34 -4.67
N HIS A 63 5.92 12.95 -4.21
CA HIS A 63 5.82 13.56 -2.89
C HIS A 63 5.95 12.51 -1.77
N THR A 64 5.25 11.38 -1.91
CA THR A 64 5.34 10.25 -0.96
C THR A 64 6.75 9.69 -0.88
N LEU A 65 7.42 9.47 -2.02
CA LEU A 65 8.78 8.94 -2.08
C LEU A 65 9.78 9.93 -1.46
N ALA A 66 9.65 11.22 -1.72
CA ALA A 66 10.48 12.25 -1.11
C ALA A 66 10.35 12.25 0.42
N GLY A 67 9.14 12.08 0.94
CA GLY A 67 8.89 11.95 2.37
C GLY A 67 9.54 10.72 3.00
N LEU A 68 9.50 9.58 2.31
CA LEU A 68 10.15 8.34 2.76
C LEU A 68 11.68 8.44 2.71
N GLU A 69 12.23 9.02 1.64
CA GLU A 69 13.68 9.21 1.48
C GLU A 69 14.22 10.16 2.54
N LYS A 70 13.55 11.29 2.81
CA LYS A 70 13.91 12.24 3.86
C LYS A 70 13.97 11.60 5.25
N ARG A 71 13.14 10.58 5.49
CA ARG A 71 13.12 9.83 6.75
C ARG A 71 14.12 8.66 6.78
N GLY A 72 14.90 8.46 5.73
CA GLY A 72 15.86 7.34 5.63
C GLY A 72 15.21 5.96 5.50
N LEU A 73 13.95 5.88 5.10
CA LEU A 73 13.20 4.62 4.98
C LEU A 73 13.42 3.95 3.62
N ILE A 74 13.70 4.74 2.60
CA ILE A 74 14.11 4.32 1.26
C ILE A 74 15.31 5.14 0.80
N ARG A 75 15.94 4.69 -0.28
CA ARG A 75 16.89 5.47 -1.08
C ARG A 75 16.54 5.35 -2.55
N MET A 76 16.83 6.38 -3.31
CA MET A 76 16.62 6.43 -4.74
C MET A 76 17.97 6.52 -5.44
N LEU A 77 18.28 5.53 -6.27
CA LEU A 77 19.54 5.42 -7.01
C LEU A 77 19.30 5.61 -8.51
N PRO A 78 20.29 6.12 -9.26
CA PRO A 78 20.19 6.22 -10.71
C PRO A 78 19.85 4.86 -11.34
N ASN A 79 18.97 4.86 -12.35
CA ASN A 79 18.66 3.67 -13.11
C ASN A 79 19.79 3.37 -14.09
N PRO A 80 20.47 2.20 -14.02
CA PRO A 80 21.56 1.84 -14.93
C PRO A 80 21.13 1.75 -16.39
N ALA A 81 19.85 1.43 -16.65
CA ALA A 81 19.30 1.30 -18.00
C ALA A 81 18.77 2.63 -18.58
N ASP A 82 18.54 3.64 -17.73
CA ASP A 82 18.07 4.96 -18.12
C ASP A 82 18.69 6.01 -17.20
N GLY A 83 19.70 6.73 -17.72
CA GLY A 83 20.46 7.73 -16.95
C GLY A 83 19.65 8.92 -16.44
N ARG A 84 18.38 9.09 -16.84
CA ARG A 84 17.45 10.13 -16.36
C ARG A 84 16.50 9.63 -15.30
N GLY A 85 16.35 8.31 -15.16
CA GLY A 85 15.45 7.65 -14.23
C GLY A 85 16.14 7.31 -12.91
N LYS A 86 15.32 7.05 -11.91
CA LYS A 86 15.75 6.52 -10.61
C LYS A 86 15.01 5.23 -10.28
N LEU A 87 15.61 4.39 -9.46
CA LEU A 87 15.02 3.18 -8.89
C LEU A 87 14.94 3.31 -7.37
N ILE A 88 13.89 2.75 -6.79
CA ILE A 88 13.59 2.82 -5.37
C ILE A 88 14.11 1.57 -4.68
N TYR A 89 14.84 1.76 -3.58
CA TYR A 89 15.36 0.69 -2.75
C TYR A 89 14.94 0.89 -1.30
N LEU A 90 14.51 -0.20 -0.67
CA LEU A 90 14.13 -0.21 0.73
C LEU A 90 15.39 -0.19 1.62
N ASN A 91 15.41 0.70 2.60
CA ASN A 91 16.44 0.69 3.65
C ASN A 91 16.02 -0.26 4.80
N ASP A 92 16.98 -0.67 5.62
CA ASP A 92 16.70 -1.51 6.79
C ASP A 92 15.70 -0.87 7.75
N GLU A 93 15.79 0.44 7.95
CA GLU A 93 14.84 1.19 8.77
C GLU A 93 13.41 1.19 8.18
N GLY A 94 13.28 1.24 6.85
CA GLY A 94 11.99 1.11 6.17
C GLY A 94 11.39 -0.28 6.37
N ARG A 95 12.21 -1.32 6.31
CA ARG A 95 11.78 -2.70 6.57
C ARG A 95 11.32 -2.88 8.01
N LYS A 96 12.09 -2.41 8.98
CA LYS A 96 11.74 -2.45 10.41
C LYS A 96 10.45 -1.70 10.70
N LEU A 97 10.28 -0.52 10.13
CA LEU A 97 9.06 0.28 10.31
C LEU A 97 7.83 -0.45 9.76
N ARG A 98 7.94 -1.05 8.57
CA ARG A 98 6.87 -1.86 7.98
C ARG A 98 6.51 -3.04 8.89
N GLU A 99 7.49 -3.78 9.39
CA GLU A 99 7.29 -4.92 10.27
C GLU A 99 6.64 -4.49 11.60
N HIS A 100 7.09 -3.38 12.17
CA HIS A 100 6.50 -2.81 13.39
C HIS A 100 5.03 -2.42 13.16
N ALA A 101 4.71 -1.76 12.07
CA ALA A 101 3.35 -1.37 11.74
C ALA A 101 2.42 -2.59 11.56
N VAL A 102 2.90 -3.65 10.91
CA VAL A 102 2.14 -4.91 10.77
C VAL A 102 1.90 -5.54 12.14
N THR A 103 2.91 -5.60 13.00
CA THR A 103 2.77 -6.14 14.36
C THR A 103 1.79 -5.30 15.21
N ALA A 104 1.85 -3.98 15.08
CA ALA A 104 1.00 -3.08 15.84
C ALA A 104 -0.50 -3.18 15.49
N ILE A 105 -0.85 -3.54 14.25
CA ILE A 105 -2.24 -3.69 13.81
C ILE A 105 -2.82 -5.09 14.08
N VAL A 106 -1.97 -6.08 14.31
CA VAL A 106 -2.42 -7.48 14.52
C VAL A 106 -3.48 -7.63 15.61
N PRO A 107 -3.36 -7.02 16.81
CA PRO A 107 -4.39 -7.14 17.84
C PRO A 107 -5.76 -6.64 17.38
N ASP A 108 -5.80 -5.52 16.65
CA ASP A 108 -7.04 -4.94 16.12
C ASP A 108 -7.70 -5.89 15.11
N VAL A 109 -6.89 -6.46 14.21
CA VAL A 109 -7.37 -7.43 13.21
C VAL A 109 -7.88 -8.72 13.89
N LEU A 110 -7.15 -9.24 14.87
CA LEU A 110 -7.56 -10.45 15.59
C LEU A 110 -8.85 -10.24 16.36
N ALA A 111 -9.11 -9.04 16.89
CA ALA A 111 -10.34 -8.72 17.60
C ALA A 111 -11.60 -8.74 16.70
N LEU A 112 -11.44 -8.63 15.37
CA LEU A 112 -12.55 -8.71 14.44
C LEU A 112 -12.98 -10.16 14.15
N ILE A 113 -12.06 -11.12 14.25
CA ILE A 113 -12.32 -12.53 13.86
C ILE A 113 -13.50 -13.16 14.59
N PRO A 114 -13.66 -13.03 15.94
CA PRO A 114 -14.78 -13.62 16.67
C PRO A 114 -16.14 -13.01 16.30
N GLN A 115 -16.14 -11.77 15.80
CA GLN A 115 -17.36 -11.03 15.46
C GLN A 115 -17.76 -11.19 14.00
N PHE A 116 -16.79 -11.17 13.08
CA PHE A 116 -17.03 -11.25 11.65
C PHE A 116 -17.08 -12.70 11.13
N GLY A 117 -16.24 -13.58 11.69
CA GLY A 117 -16.10 -14.96 11.24
C GLY A 117 -14.99 -15.16 10.21
N ALA A 118 -14.16 -16.17 10.45
CA ALA A 118 -13.08 -16.53 9.51
C ALA A 118 -13.63 -17.05 8.17
N ASP A 119 -14.75 -17.78 8.18
CA ASP A 119 -15.37 -18.33 6.99
C ASP A 119 -15.95 -17.23 6.09
N ASP A 120 -16.57 -16.20 6.68
CA ASP A 120 -17.06 -15.03 5.95
C ASP A 120 -15.90 -14.26 5.31
N ALA A 121 -14.80 -14.07 6.03
CA ALA A 121 -13.59 -13.46 5.49
C ALA A 121 -13.00 -14.24 4.30
N ASN A 122 -12.92 -15.57 4.44
CA ASN A 122 -12.43 -16.46 3.38
C ASN A 122 -13.35 -16.45 2.14
N THR A 123 -14.65 -16.33 2.32
CA THR A 123 -15.64 -16.21 1.24
C THR A 123 -15.54 -14.85 0.55
N MET A 124 -15.42 -13.78 1.31
CA MET A 124 -15.38 -12.41 0.78
C MET A 124 -14.11 -12.10 0.01
N LEU A 125 -12.95 -12.60 0.45
CA LEU A 125 -11.65 -12.22 -0.13
C LEU A 125 -11.54 -12.50 -1.64
N PRO A 126 -11.91 -13.68 -2.18
CA PRO A 126 -11.87 -13.92 -3.62
C PRO A 126 -12.83 -13.04 -4.40
N LEU A 127 -14.00 -12.70 -3.84
CA LEU A 127 -14.96 -11.78 -4.46
C LEU A 127 -14.43 -10.36 -4.56
N LEU A 128 -13.80 -9.86 -3.51
CA LEU A 128 -13.13 -8.54 -3.51
C LEU A 128 -11.96 -8.51 -4.52
N ARG A 129 -11.17 -9.58 -4.60
CA ARG A 129 -10.09 -9.70 -5.60
C ARG A 129 -10.63 -9.65 -7.02
N LYS A 130 -11.73 -10.38 -7.32
CA LYS A 130 -12.40 -10.36 -8.62
C LYS A 130 -12.89 -8.96 -8.96
N LEU A 131 -13.57 -8.28 -8.03
CA LEU A 131 -14.06 -6.91 -8.22
C LEU A 131 -12.90 -5.94 -8.48
N ARG A 132 -11.82 -6.03 -7.74
CA ARG A 132 -10.62 -5.20 -7.93
C ARG A 132 -10.03 -5.37 -9.33
N VAL A 133 -9.88 -6.60 -9.81
CA VAL A 133 -9.36 -6.86 -11.16
C VAL A 133 -10.25 -6.24 -12.23
N LEU A 134 -11.57 -6.43 -12.13
CA LEU A 134 -12.52 -5.84 -13.09
C LEU A 134 -12.47 -4.31 -13.13
N LEU A 135 -12.30 -3.67 -11.98
CA LEU A 135 -12.17 -2.20 -11.90
C LEU A 135 -10.83 -1.72 -12.47
N ASP A 136 -9.76 -2.46 -12.25
CA ASP A 136 -8.44 -2.14 -12.78
C ASP A 136 -8.40 -2.27 -14.31
N ASP A 137 -8.94 -3.35 -14.86
CA ASP A 137 -9.06 -3.56 -16.31
C ASP A 137 -9.97 -2.50 -16.98
N ALA A 138 -11.05 -2.08 -16.32
CA ALA A 138 -11.94 -1.05 -16.85
C ALA A 138 -11.27 0.34 -16.92
N ARG A 139 -10.30 0.61 -16.04
CA ARG A 139 -9.55 1.87 -16.03
C ARG A 139 -8.49 1.95 -17.14
N ASP A 140 -7.82 0.85 -17.41
CA ASP A 140 -6.72 0.76 -18.37
C ASP A 140 -6.95 -0.46 -19.29
N PRO A 141 -7.91 -0.36 -20.23
CA PRO A 141 -8.21 -1.47 -21.15
C PRO A 141 -6.97 -1.78 -21.97
N ARG A 142 -6.49 -3.01 -21.85
CA ARG A 142 -5.34 -3.54 -22.59
C ARG A 142 -5.67 -3.75 -24.06
#